data_ec62afc156130f25889f74b753ec69de
#
_entry.id   ec62afc156130f25889f74b753ec69de
#
_cell.length_a   1.000
_cell.length_b   1.000
_cell.length_c   1.000
_cell.angle_alpha   90.00
_cell.angle_beta   90.00
_cell.angle_gamma   90.00
#
_symmetry.space_group_name_H-M   'P 1'
#
loop_
_entity.id
_entity.type
_entity.pdbx_description
1 polymer ?
#
loop_
_entity_poly.entity_id
_entity_poly.type
_entity_poly.pdbx_seq_one_letter_code
_entity_poly.pdbx_strand_id
1 'polypeptide(L)'
;MTPPPPPAPAGLAMPSAVPADWLQARNLRLATRLDAIDLDQAGGRGLIREGILRRAVGLTLEAVGCEAPMGATCKVEVADGGWVEAEVVGFAGERTSLMPSAELHGLLPNARVVPIRRRGGVEIGEGLLGRVIDSDGVPLDGKGPIRAEGSVGMAGVAINPLAREPIIQPLDVGVRAINALLPIGRGQRVGLFAGSGVGKSTLLGMMTRFTEADVIVVGLIGERGREVRDFVESTLGEEGLRRAVVVAAPADRPPLARLHGAYRATAIAEWFRDQGLNVLLLMDSLTRFAQAQREIGLSVGEPPTTRGYPPSVFAKLPALVERAGNGAKGRGSITAFYTVLTEGDDPQDPIADAARAILDGHILLSRRIADAGLYPAIDVESSVSRVVTEIADETWRQRIRALKRLISAYNANRDLIAIGAYQRGADPAVDEALARWPEIVEFLGQDIANAADLDHSRTALAHLLQEQEKENAA
;
A
#
# COMPACT_ATOMS: atom_id res chain seq x y z
N MET A 1 -47.43 -69.01 52.52
CA MET A 1 -46.27 -68.55 53.35
C MET A 1 -45.40 -67.64 52.42
N THR A 2 -45.57 -66.39 52.50
CA THR A 2 -44.70 -65.41 51.82
C THR A 2 -43.46 -65.13 52.70
N PRO A 3 -42.27 -65.06 52.13
CA PRO A 3 -41.09 -64.72 52.91
C PRO A 3 -41.09 -63.24 53.37
N PRO A 4 -40.42 -62.94 54.50
CA PRO A 4 -40.41 -61.55 55.03
C PRO A 4 -39.53 -60.64 54.17
N PRO A 5 -39.84 -59.35 54.16
CA PRO A 5 -39.06 -58.36 53.38
C PRO A 5 -37.64 -58.20 53.94
N PRO A 6 -36.68 -57.84 53.08
CA PRO A 6 -35.32 -57.61 53.47
C PRO A 6 -35.19 -56.35 54.37
N PRO A 7 -34.18 -56.31 55.26
CA PRO A 7 -33.97 -55.16 56.18
C PRO A 7 -33.57 -53.91 55.41
N ALA A 8 -34.07 -52.77 55.83
CA ALA A 8 -33.75 -51.45 55.27
C ALA A 8 -32.23 -51.16 55.35
N PRO A 9 -31.65 -50.51 54.34
CA PRO A 9 -30.22 -50.16 54.39
C PRO A 9 -29.96 -49.16 55.50
N ALA A 10 -28.88 -49.45 56.26
CA ALA A 10 -28.38 -48.59 57.31
C ALA A 10 -28.18 -47.14 56.79
N GLY A 11 -28.81 -46.21 57.49
CA GLY A 11 -28.72 -44.77 57.15
C GLY A 11 -27.27 -44.34 57.10
N LEU A 12 -26.89 -43.77 55.95
CA LEU A 12 -25.67 -42.98 55.82
C LEU A 12 -25.79 -41.80 56.79
N ALA A 13 -25.00 -41.86 57.85
CA ALA A 13 -24.84 -40.73 58.76
C ALA A 13 -24.39 -39.51 57.93
N MET A 14 -25.18 -38.47 57.89
CA MET A 14 -24.75 -37.15 57.34
C MET A 14 -23.46 -36.74 58.05
N PRO A 15 -22.44 -36.32 57.36
CA PRO A 15 -21.21 -35.85 58.00
C PRO A 15 -21.58 -34.68 58.91
N SER A 16 -21.14 -34.76 60.16
CA SER A 16 -21.28 -33.70 61.16
C SER A 16 -20.92 -32.32 60.57
N ALA A 17 -21.71 -31.30 60.91
CA ALA A 17 -21.56 -29.93 60.42
C ALA A 17 -20.06 -29.54 60.43
N VAL A 18 -19.57 -29.07 59.27
CA VAL A 18 -18.19 -28.59 59.12
C VAL A 18 -17.94 -27.55 60.22
N PRO A 19 -16.90 -27.68 61.03
CA PRO A 19 -16.65 -26.73 62.14
C PRO A 19 -16.55 -25.31 61.58
N ALA A 20 -17.16 -24.34 62.29
CA ALA A 20 -17.14 -22.94 61.87
C ALA A 20 -15.72 -22.38 61.69
N ASP A 21 -14.79 -22.89 62.48
CA ASP A 21 -13.36 -22.55 62.40
C ASP A 21 -12.70 -23.02 61.07
N TRP A 22 -13.15 -24.11 60.51
CA TRP A 22 -12.63 -24.58 59.20
C TRP A 22 -13.10 -23.70 58.07
N LEU A 23 -14.34 -23.24 58.11
CA LEU A 23 -14.88 -22.29 57.11
C LEU A 23 -14.18 -20.95 57.20
N GLN A 24 -13.93 -20.45 58.43
CA GLN A 24 -13.19 -19.21 58.63
C GLN A 24 -11.73 -19.35 58.14
N ALA A 25 -11.04 -20.43 58.49
CA ALA A 25 -9.66 -20.69 58.05
C ALA A 25 -9.58 -20.83 56.52
N ARG A 26 -10.59 -21.46 55.88
CA ARG A 26 -10.67 -21.60 54.40
C ARG A 26 -10.89 -20.24 53.74
N ASN A 27 -11.81 -19.43 54.26
CA ASN A 27 -12.09 -18.11 53.73
C ASN A 27 -10.90 -17.16 53.90
N LEU A 28 -10.18 -17.23 55.02
CA LEU A 28 -8.96 -16.47 55.25
C LEU A 28 -7.86 -16.87 54.25
N ARG A 29 -7.66 -18.19 53.99
CA ARG A 29 -6.71 -18.67 52.95
C ARG A 29 -7.11 -18.27 51.54
N LEU A 30 -8.40 -18.24 51.24
CA LEU A 30 -8.90 -17.77 49.93
C LEU A 30 -8.70 -16.25 49.79
N ALA A 31 -9.00 -15.46 50.81
CA ALA A 31 -8.75 -14.04 50.83
C ALA A 31 -7.26 -13.73 50.64
N THR A 32 -6.37 -14.38 51.43
CA THR A 32 -4.92 -14.21 51.30
C THR A 32 -4.40 -14.62 49.89
N ARG A 33 -4.99 -15.64 49.24
CA ARG A 33 -4.64 -16.03 47.89
C ARG A 33 -5.16 -15.05 46.84
N LEU A 34 -6.32 -14.45 47.06
CA LEU A 34 -6.88 -13.40 46.19
C LEU A 34 -6.07 -12.11 46.32
N ASP A 35 -5.69 -11.74 47.57
CA ASP A 35 -4.85 -10.57 47.78
C ASP A 35 -3.41 -10.73 47.26
N ALA A 36 -2.92 -11.98 47.19
CA ALA A 36 -1.62 -12.28 46.59
C ALA A 36 -1.63 -12.30 45.05
N ILE A 37 -2.80 -12.21 44.41
CA ILE A 37 -2.92 -12.03 42.97
C ILE A 37 -2.78 -10.53 42.69
N ASP A 38 -1.57 -10.10 42.40
CA ASP A 38 -1.30 -8.76 41.92
C ASP A 38 -1.94 -8.56 40.52
N LEU A 39 -3.13 -8.01 40.51
CA LEU A 39 -3.89 -7.71 39.32
C LEU A 39 -3.20 -6.65 38.43
N ASP A 40 -2.33 -5.82 39.01
CA ASP A 40 -1.55 -4.84 38.30
C ASP A 40 -0.35 -5.49 37.58
N GLN A 41 0.31 -6.49 38.18
CA GLN A 41 1.35 -7.29 37.50
C GLN A 41 0.76 -8.30 36.52
N ALA A 42 -0.48 -8.70 36.66
CA ALA A 42 -1.19 -9.52 35.64
C ALA A 42 -1.51 -8.73 34.37
N GLY A 43 -1.00 -7.50 34.24
CA GLY A 43 -1.03 -6.70 33.01
C GLY A 43 -2.44 -6.42 32.49
N GLY A 44 -3.35 -6.04 33.38
CA GLY A 44 -4.70 -5.65 33.00
C GLY A 44 -5.49 -6.76 32.30
N ARG A 45 -5.24 -8.02 32.61
CA ARG A 45 -6.05 -9.16 32.17
C ARG A 45 -7.39 -9.16 32.88
N GLY A 46 -8.24 -8.17 32.51
CA GLY A 46 -9.67 -8.29 32.80
C GLY A 46 -10.20 -9.59 32.21
N LEU A 47 -11.32 -10.06 32.73
CA LEU A 47 -12.04 -11.22 32.18
C LEU A 47 -12.17 -11.04 30.65
N ILE A 48 -11.60 -11.95 29.88
CA ILE A 48 -11.78 -11.97 28.43
C ILE A 48 -13.16 -12.57 28.18
N ARG A 49 -14.04 -11.78 27.60
CA ARG A 49 -15.37 -12.25 27.21
C ARG A 49 -15.24 -12.95 25.86
N GLU A 50 -15.35 -14.26 25.88
CA GLU A 50 -15.34 -15.10 24.68
C GLU A 50 -16.70 -15.03 23.99
N GLY A 51 -16.68 -15.00 22.65
CA GLY A 51 -17.86 -15.12 21.83
C GLY A 51 -18.02 -16.53 21.24
N ILE A 52 -19.15 -16.71 20.59
CA ILE A 52 -19.49 -17.95 19.88
C ILE A 52 -19.78 -17.62 18.44
N LEU A 53 -19.15 -18.34 17.51
CA LEU A 53 -19.38 -18.24 16.07
C LEU A 53 -20.80 -18.73 15.75
N ARG A 54 -21.62 -17.88 15.15
CA ARG A 54 -23.00 -18.20 14.78
C ARG A 54 -23.23 -18.36 13.28
N ARG A 55 -22.42 -17.69 12.48
CA ARG A 55 -22.57 -17.71 11.03
C ARG A 55 -21.20 -17.54 10.36
N ALA A 56 -20.97 -18.27 9.28
CA ALA A 56 -19.85 -18.12 8.39
C ALA A 56 -20.38 -18.09 6.96
N VAL A 57 -20.23 -16.97 6.25
CA VAL A 57 -20.70 -16.82 4.87
C VAL A 57 -19.70 -16.00 4.07
N GLY A 58 -19.20 -16.60 2.98
CA GLY A 58 -18.17 -15.97 2.16
C GLY A 58 -16.94 -15.62 2.97
N LEU A 59 -16.59 -14.34 3.00
CA LEU A 59 -15.42 -13.82 3.72
C LEU A 59 -15.72 -13.39 5.17
N THR A 60 -16.97 -13.50 5.63
CA THR A 60 -17.38 -12.93 6.92
C THR A 60 -17.80 -14.01 7.89
N LEU A 61 -17.33 -13.88 9.12
CA LEU A 61 -17.71 -14.66 10.29
C LEU A 61 -18.53 -13.78 11.22
N GLU A 62 -19.69 -14.25 11.68
CA GLU A 62 -20.51 -13.54 12.67
C GLU A 62 -20.43 -14.26 14.03
N ALA A 63 -19.95 -13.57 15.04
CA ALA A 63 -19.89 -14.02 16.43
C ALA A 63 -20.88 -13.25 17.30
N VAL A 64 -21.32 -13.89 18.39
CA VAL A 64 -22.16 -13.26 19.43
C VAL A 64 -21.44 -13.41 20.76
N GLY A 65 -21.55 -12.40 21.62
CA GLY A 65 -20.93 -12.38 22.95
C GLY A 65 -19.44 -12.02 22.95
N CYS A 66 -18.84 -11.75 21.79
CA CYS A 66 -17.47 -11.28 21.66
C CYS A 66 -17.45 -9.75 21.78
N GLU A 67 -16.91 -9.21 22.85
CA GLU A 67 -16.73 -7.76 23.04
C GLU A 67 -15.31 -7.36 22.62
N ALA A 68 -15.18 -6.95 21.36
CA ALA A 68 -13.91 -6.48 20.81
C ALA A 68 -14.15 -5.23 19.93
N PRO A 69 -13.31 -4.21 20.03
CA PRO A 69 -13.43 -3.00 19.20
C PRO A 69 -13.10 -3.31 17.72
N MET A 70 -13.56 -2.43 16.81
CA MET A 70 -13.16 -2.49 15.41
C MET A 70 -11.64 -2.51 15.25
N GLY A 71 -11.12 -3.35 14.35
CA GLY A 71 -9.71 -3.56 14.12
C GLY A 71 -9.01 -4.46 15.17
N ALA A 72 -9.75 -4.94 16.19
CA ALA A 72 -9.18 -5.90 17.12
C ALA A 72 -9.06 -7.29 16.49
N THR A 73 -7.96 -7.98 16.81
CA THR A 73 -7.76 -9.37 16.38
C THR A 73 -8.45 -10.33 17.35
N CYS A 74 -9.15 -11.30 16.82
CA CYS A 74 -9.75 -12.43 17.52
C CYS A 74 -9.16 -13.74 17.01
N LYS A 75 -9.11 -14.76 17.87
CA LYS A 75 -8.84 -16.15 17.48
C LYS A 75 -10.15 -16.90 17.40
N VAL A 76 -10.36 -17.61 16.30
CA VAL A 76 -11.51 -18.48 16.07
C VAL A 76 -11.03 -19.93 16.10
N GLU A 77 -11.65 -20.75 16.94
CA GLU A 77 -11.30 -22.17 17.09
C GLU A 77 -11.69 -22.97 15.83
N VAL A 78 -10.84 -23.95 15.45
CA VAL A 78 -11.10 -24.87 14.33
C VAL A 78 -11.07 -26.31 14.79
N ALA A 79 -11.60 -27.24 13.99
CA ALA A 79 -11.85 -28.64 14.33
C ALA A 79 -10.66 -29.39 14.94
N ASP A 80 -9.43 -29.08 14.48
CA ASP A 80 -8.21 -29.78 14.91
C ASP A 80 -7.60 -29.19 16.21
N GLY A 81 -8.37 -28.39 16.94
CA GLY A 81 -7.89 -27.66 18.13
C GLY A 81 -6.96 -26.49 17.81
N GLY A 82 -6.81 -26.18 16.52
CA GLY A 82 -6.08 -25.01 16.04
C GLY A 82 -6.89 -23.73 16.17
N TRP A 83 -6.26 -22.63 15.77
CA TRP A 83 -6.86 -21.29 15.83
C TRP A 83 -6.58 -20.55 14.54
N VAL A 84 -7.59 -19.84 14.02
CA VAL A 84 -7.45 -18.92 12.91
C VAL A 84 -7.62 -17.50 13.43
N GLU A 85 -6.74 -16.59 13.02
CA GLU A 85 -6.85 -15.18 13.36
C GLU A 85 -7.84 -14.49 12.43
N ALA A 86 -8.71 -13.64 13.02
CA ALA A 86 -9.69 -12.85 12.30
C ALA A 86 -9.78 -11.45 12.94
N GLU A 87 -10.00 -10.43 12.14
CA GLU A 87 -10.14 -9.05 12.59
C GLU A 87 -11.60 -8.64 12.66
N VAL A 88 -11.95 -7.84 13.65
CA VAL A 88 -13.28 -7.23 13.77
C VAL A 88 -13.43 -6.14 12.72
N VAL A 89 -14.27 -6.39 11.72
CA VAL A 89 -14.53 -5.47 10.59
C VAL A 89 -15.85 -4.72 10.71
N GLY A 90 -16.68 -5.07 11.70
CA GLY A 90 -17.95 -4.41 11.96
C GLY A 90 -18.75 -5.08 13.07
N PHE A 91 -19.83 -4.43 13.48
CA PHE A 91 -20.81 -5.02 14.39
C PHE A 91 -22.21 -4.47 14.12
N ALA A 92 -23.22 -5.28 14.38
CA ALA A 92 -24.63 -4.92 14.27
C ALA A 92 -25.42 -5.53 15.44
N GLY A 93 -25.87 -4.68 16.37
CA GLY A 93 -26.47 -5.13 17.63
C GLY A 93 -25.47 -5.97 18.43
N GLU A 94 -25.86 -7.19 18.81
CA GLU A 94 -24.99 -8.12 19.56
C GLU A 94 -24.05 -8.95 18.67
N ARG A 95 -24.12 -8.78 17.34
CA ARG A 95 -23.29 -9.53 16.38
C ARG A 95 -22.04 -8.75 16.03
N THR A 96 -20.91 -9.41 16.16
CA THR A 96 -19.60 -8.92 15.74
C THR A 96 -19.23 -9.62 14.42
N SER A 97 -18.98 -8.83 13.37
CA SER A 97 -18.51 -9.32 12.09
C SER A 97 -16.98 -9.39 12.10
N LEU A 98 -16.48 -10.56 11.81
CA LEU A 98 -15.04 -10.85 11.77
C LEU A 98 -14.65 -11.23 10.35
N MET A 99 -13.45 -10.85 9.94
CA MET A 99 -12.85 -11.27 8.68
C MET A 99 -11.54 -11.98 8.95
N PRO A 100 -11.34 -13.20 8.44
CA PRO A 100 -10.10 -13.95 8.64
C PRO A 100 -8.96 -13.35 7.83
N SER A 101 -7.76 -13.39 8.43
CA SER A 101 -6.51 -12.98 7.76
C SER A 101 -5.90 -14.09 6.91
N ALA A 102 -6.37 -15.33 7.06
CA ALA A 102 -5.93 -16.52 6.32
C ALA A 102 -7.13 -17.29 5.76
N GLU A 103 -6.86 -18.27 4.89
CA GLU A 103 -7.89 -19.17 4.40
C GLU A 103 -8.52 -19.98 5.55
N LEU A 104 -9.84 -20.15 5.46
CA LEU A 104 -10.62 -20.83 6.49
C LEU A 104 -10.79 -22.31 6.15
N HIS A 105 -10.17 -23.17 6.96
CA HIS A 105 -10.41 -24.59 6.93
C HIS A 105 -10.82 -25.09 8.31
N GLY A 106 -11.74 -26.06 8.37
CA GLY A 106 -12.12 -26.74 9.62
C GLY A 106 -12.93 -25.89 10.61
N LEU A 107 -13.63 -24.83 10.17
CA LEU A 107 -14.54 -24.09 11.02
C LEU A 107 -15.74 -24.95 11.45
N LEU A 108 -16.07 -24.90 12.74
CA LEU A 108 -17.23 -25.58 13.30
C LEU A 108 -18.33 -24.57 13.70
N PRO A 109 -19.61 -24.95 13.59
CA PRO A 109 -20.69 -24.20 14.21
C PRO A 109 -20.47 -24.09 15.72
N ASN A 110 -20.73 -22.91 16.28
CA ASN A 110 -20.51 -22.61 17.70
C ASN A 110 -19.04 -22.64 18.15
N ALA A 111 -18.07 -22.56 17.24
CA ALA A 111 -16.67 -22.41 17.56
C ALA A 111 -16.43 -21.22 18.50
N ARG A 112 -15.46 -21.33 19.39
CA ARG A 112 -15.12 -20.24 20.31
C ARG A 112 -14.42 -19.11 19.57
N VAL A 113 -14.74 -17.89 19.94
CA VAL A 113 -14.13 -16.65 19.43
C VAL A 113 -13.53 -15.88 20.59
N VAL A 114 -12.22 -15.76 20.62
CA VAL A 114 -11.46 -15.20 21.72
C VAL A 114 -10.76 -13.92 21.26
N PRO A 115 -11.15 -12.74 21.80
CA PRO A 115 -10.40 -11.51 21.53
C PRO A 115 -8.97 -11.62 22.06
N ILE A 116 -8.00 -11.28 21.22
CA ILE A 116 -6.60 -11.22 21.63
C ILE A 116 -6.18 -9.74 21.75
N ARG A 117 -5.65 -9.40 22.93
CA ARG A 117 -5.00 -8.09 23.11
C ARG A 117 -3.61 -8.11 22.50
N ARG A 118 -3.53 -8.24 21.18
CA ARG A 118 -2.29 -7.99 20.46
C ARG A 118 -2.21 -6.47 20.28
N ARG A 119 -1.13 -5.86 20.71
CA ARG A 119 -0.75 -4.56 20.17
C ARG A 119 -0.35 -4.84 18.72
N GLY A 120 -1.30 -4.71 17.78
CA GLY A 120 -1.06 -4.85 16.35
C GLY A 120 -0.16 -3.73 15.86
N GLY A 121 1.14 -3.84 16.13
CA GLY A 121 2.16 -2.93 15.65
C GLY A 121 2.84 -3.48 14.41
N VAL A 122 3.30 -2.58 13.55
CA VAL A 122 4.26 -2.87 12.50
C VAL A 122 5.64 -2.85 13.13
N GLU A 123 6.34 -3.96 13.11
CA GLU A 123 7.75 -4.01 13.53
C GLU A 123 8.58 -3.13 12.62
N ILE A 124 9.45 -2.30 13.21
CA ILE A 124 10.27 -1.32 12.52
C ILE A 124 11.71 -1.40 13.01
N GLY A 125 12.64 -0.96 12.18
CA GLY A 125 14.07 -0.91 12.44
C GLY A 125 14.89 -1.05 11.16
N GLU A 126 16.17 -0.72 11.22
CA GLU A 126 17.11 -0.88 10.09
C GLU A 126 17.24 -2.35 9.64
N GLY A 127 16.96 -3.31 10.53
CA GLY A 127 16.94 -4.72 10.20
C GLY A 127 15.90 -5.13 9.13
N LEU A 128 15.01 -4.23 8.73
CA LEU A 128 14.10 -4.40 7.59
C LEU A 128 14.76 -4.17 6.23
N LEU A 129 15.88 -3.44 6.17
CA LEU A 129 16.59 -3.20 4.91
C LEU A 129 17.12 -4.53 4.34
N GLY A 130 16.92 -4.72 3.06
CA GLY A 130 17.30 -5.93 2.35
C GLY A 130 16.32 -7.11 2.54
N ARG A 131 15.13 -6.87 3.13
CA ARG A 131 14.17 -7.91 3.48
C ARG A 131 12.90 -7.86 2.61
N VAL A 132 12.35 -9.04 2.41
CA VAL A 132 11.04 -9.25 1.78
C VAL A 132 10.12 -9.87 2.83
N ILE A 133 9.02 -9.20 3.14
CA ILE A 133 8.05 -9.61 4.16
C ILE A 133 6.63 -9.70 3.59
N ASP A 134 5.77 -10.44 4.25
CA ASP A 134 4.35 -10.47 3.91
C ASP A 134 3.55 -9.34 4.63
N SER A 135 2.23 -9.36 4.45
CA SER A 135 1.30 -8.41 5.08
C SER A 135 1.30 -8.46 6.61
N ASP A 136 1.74 -9.55 7.21
CA ASP A 136 1.80 -9.73 8.66
C ASP A 136 3.19 -9.43 9.23
N GLY A 137 4.18 -9.17 8.35
CA GLY A 137 5.57 -8.89 8.69
C GLY A 137 6.43 -10.15 8.76
N VAL A 138 5.90 -11.29 8.31
CA VAL A 138 6.65 -12.55 8.28
C VAL A 138 7.63 -12.53 7.12
N PRO A 139 8.92 -12.85 7.35
CA PRO A 139 9.92 -12.92 6.28
C PRO A 139 9.57 -13.98 5.22
N LEU A 140 9.65 -13.59 3.94
CA LEU A 140 9.47 -14.46 2.77
C LEU A 140 10.80 -14.85 2.10
N ASP A 141 11.89 -14.16 2.47
CA ASP A 141 13.21 -14.24 1.82
C ASP A 141 14.12 -15.36 2.33
N GLY A 142 13.66 -16.16 3.28
CA GLY A 142 14.45 -17.25 3.87
C GLY A 142 15.65 -16.81 4.72
N LYS A 143 15.82 -15.51 4.98
CA LYS A 143 16.97 -14.94 5.72
C LYS A 143 16.80 -14.98 7.25
N GLY A 144 15.80 -15.73 7.75
CA GLY A 144 15.50 -15.84 9.18
C GLY A 144 14.75 -14.63 9.76
N PRO A 145 14.55 -14.59 11.10
CA PRO A 145 13.77 -13.55 11.76
C PRO A 145 14.38 -12.16 11.59
N ILE A 146 13.53 -11.14 11.59
CA ILE A 146 13.94 -9.73 11.51
C ILE A 146 14.24 -9.22 12.92
N ARG A 147 15.33 -8.49 13.05
CA ARG A 147 15.66 -7.80 14.29
C ARG A 147 14.94 -6.44 14.30
N ALA A 148 13.79 -6.39 14.95
CA ALA A 148 13.04 -5.16 15.15
C ALA A 148 13.67 -4.31 16.26
N GLU A 149 13.63 -2.99 16.10
CA GLU A 149 14.04 -1.99 17.10
C GLU A 149 12.85 -1.46 17.89
N GLY A 150 11.65 -1.63 17.33
CA GLY A 150 10.41 -1.19 17.96
C GLY A 150 9.18 -1.57 17.15
N SER A 151 8.05 -0.97 17.49
CA SER A 151 6.82 -1.13 16.73
C SER A 151 6.03 0.17 16.65
N VAL A 152 5.37 0.42 15.51
CA VAL A 152 4.49 1.56 15.26
C VAL A 152 3.08 1.08 14.92
N GLY A 153 2.08 1.94 15.16
CA GLY A 153 0.69 1.62 14.78
C GLY A 153 0.52 1.54 13.26
N MET A 154 -0.23 0.55 12.79
CA MET A 154 -0.51 0.37 11.36
C MET A 154 -1.29 1.56 10.75
N ALA A 155 -2.13 2.21 11.52
CA ALA A 155 -2.92 3.37 11.09
C ALA A 155 -2.07 4.64 10.87
N GLY A 156 -0.81 4.66 11.37
CA GLY A 156 0.03 5.85 11.35
C GLY A 156 -0.45 6.96 12.30
N VAL A 157 0.28 8.05 12.30
CA VAL A 157 -0.07 9.28 13.02
C VAL A 157 -0.18 10.42 12.03
N ALA A 158 -1.32 11.09 12.00
CA ALA A 158 -1.51 12.23 11.12
C ALA A 158 -0.56 13.38 11.51
N ILE A 159 0.19 13.88 10.53
CA ILE A 159 1.03 15.07 10.70
C ILE A 159 0.14 16.30 10.52
N ASN A 160 0.29 17.29 11.41
CA ASN A 160 -0.38 18.57 11.23
C ASN A 160 0.02 19.17 9.85
N PRO A 161 -0.93 19.48 8.97
CA PRO A 161 -0.63 20.01 7.63
C PRO A 161 0.24 21.26 7.65
N LEU A 162 0.08 22.12 8.64
CA LEU A 162 0.89 23.35 8.79
C LEU A 162 2.31 23.10 9.30
N ALA A 163 2.60 21.91 9.81
CA ALA A 163 3.93 21.52 10.24
C ALA A 163 4.73 20.77 9.16
N ARG A 164 4.08 20.39 8.05
CA ARG A 164 4.75 19.73 6.91
C ARG A 164 5.63 20.73 6.17
N GLU A 165 6.84 20.29 5.81
CA GLU A 165 7.72 21.06 4.92
C GLU A 165 7.10 21.15 3.51
N PRO A 166 7.23 22.29 2.82
CA PRO A 166 6.76 22.42 1.43
C PRO A 166 7.63 21.59 0.47
N ILE A 167 7.08 21.27 -0.70
CA ILE A 167 7.80 20.60 -1.78
C ILE A 167 8.55 21.67 -2.57
N ILE A 168 9.89 21.75 -2.37
CA ILE A 168 10.73 22.80 -3.00
C ILE A 168 11.99 22.22 -3.68
N GLN A 169 12.25 20.94 -3.52
CA GLN A 169 13.44 20.29 -4.08
C GLN A 169 13.01 19.20 -5.06
N PRO A 170 13.62 19.15 -6.26
CA PRO A 170 13.41 18.04 -7.18
C PRO A 170 14.01 16.75 -6.61
N LEU A 171 13.45 15.60 -6.99
CA LEU A 171 13.98 14.28 -6.75
C LEU A 171 14.46 13.68 -8.07
N ASP A 172 15.69 13.24 -8.11
CA ASP A 172 16.21 12.46 -9.23
C ASP A 172 15.65 11.03 -9.16
N VAL A 173 14.97 10.60 -10.22
CA VAL A 173 14.43 9.24 -10.36
C VAL A 173 15.16 8.44 -11.44
N GLY A 174 16.21 8.99 -12.05
CA GLY A 174 17.07 8.34 -13.03
C GLY A 174 16.44 8.10 -14.40
N VAL A 175 15.26 8.67 -14.67
CA VAL A 175 14.52 8.52 -15.93
C VAL A 175 14.43 9.86 -16.64
N ARG A 176 15.10 9.98 -17.80
CA ARG A 176 15.25 11.24 -18.55
C ARG A 176 13.93 11.95 -18.84
N ALA A 177 12.94 11.23 -19.36
CA ALA A 177 11.65 11.81 -19.69
C ALA A 177 10.92 12.36 -18.45
N ILE A 178 11.09 11.73 -17.29
CA ILE A 178 10.53 12.19 -16.02
C ILE A 178 11.34 13.38 -15.52
N ASN A 179 12.65 13.20 -15.35
CA ASN A 179 13.55 14.22 -14.82
C ASN A 179 13.48 15.52 -15.63
N ALA A 180 13.42 15.44 -16.97
CA ALA A 180 13.41 16.63 -17.81
C ALA A 180 12.05 17.29 -17.99
N LEU A 181 10.96 16.49 -18.14
CA LEU A 181 9.66 16.99 -18.62
C LEU A 181 8.52 16.88 -17.60
N LEU A 182 8.66 16.01 -16.62
CA LEU A 182 7.69 15.71 -15.57
C LEU A 182 8.37 15.72 -14.20
N PRO A 183 9.14 16.76 -13.85
CA PRO A 183 9.98 16.75 -12.66
C PRO A 183 9.17 16.42 -11.42
N ILE A 184 9.75 15.55 -10.60
CA ILE A 184 9.15 15.08 -9.34
C ILE A 184 9.80 15.84 -8.19
N GLY A 185 8.99 16.29 -7.23
CA GLY A 185 9.49 16.92 -6.01
C GLY A 185 9.65 15.93 -4.86
N ARG A 186 10.63 16.14 -3.99
CA ARG A 186 10.76 15.37 -2.75
C ARG A 186 9.52 15.55 -1.89
N GLY A 187 8.88 14.43 -1.53
CA GLY A 187 7.61 14.43 -0.81
C GLY A 187 6.36 14.52 -1.71
N GLN A 188 6.50 14.48 -3.03
CA GLN A 188 5.37 14.46 -3.96
C GLN A 188 4.71 13.08 -4.01
N ARG A 189 3.39 13.08 -4.20
CA ARG A 189 2.56 11.88 -4.40
C ARG A 189 2.14 11.80 -5.87
N VAL A 190 2.66 10.82 -6.59
CA VAL A 190 2.50 10.69 -8.05
C VAL A 190 1.71 9.44 -8.39
N GLY A 191 0.74 9.55 -9.28
CA GLY A 191 0.06 8.40 -9.87
C GLY A 191 0.82 7.88 -11.09
N LEU A 192 1.08 6.59 -11.17
CA LEU A 192 1.55 5.93 -12.38
C LEU A 192 0.40 5.13 -12.99
N PHE A 193 -0.22 5.70 -14.02
CA PHE A 193 -1.37 5.11 -14.70
C PHE A 193 -0.90 4.24 -15.85
N ALA A 194 -1.31 2.99 -15.86
CA ALA A 194 -0.86 2.03 -16.85
C ALA A 194 -1.92 0.95 -17.13
N GLY A 195 -2.08 0.61 -18.40
CA GLY A 195 -2.71 -0.63 -18.79
C GLY A 195 -1.77 -1.83 -18.58
N SER A 196 -2.21 -3.03 -18.95
CA SER A 196 -1.38 -4.24 -18.88
C SER A 196 -0.32 -4.24 -19.99
N GLY A 197 0.92 -4.62 -19.68
CA GLY A 197 1.97 -4.88 -20.67
C GLY A 197 2.65 -3.65 -21.30
N VAL A 198 2.48 -2.45 -20.73
CA VAL A 198 3.06 -1.20 -21.26
C VAL A 198 4.41 -0.83 -20.65
N GLY A 199 5.06 -1.74 -19.91
CA GLY A 199 6.36 -1.48 -19.29
C GLY A 199 6.32 -0.88 -17.89
N LYS A 200 5.17 -0.96 -17.17
CA LYS A 200 5.01 -0.47 -15.78
C LYS A 200 6.12 -0.97 -14.84
N SER A 201 6.28 -2.29 -14.74
CA SER A 201 7.25 -2.90 -13.81
C SER A 201 8.70 -2.55 -14.19
N THR A 202 8.99 -2.42 -15.47
CA THR A 202 10.29 -1.97 -15.97
C THR A 202 10.60 -0.54 -15.52
N LEU A 203 9.63 0.38 -15.69
CA LEU A 203 9.80 1.76 -15.24
C LEU A 203 9.96 1.87 -13.73
N LEU A 204 9.15 1.13 -12.95
CA LEU A 204 9.32 1.05 -11.49
C LEU A 204 10.72 0.55 -11.13
N GLY A 205 11.25 -0.45 -11.86
CA GLY A 205 12.58 -0.97 -11.68
C GLY A 205 13.69 0.05 -12.00
N MET A 206 13.54 0.83 -13.04
CA MET A 206 14.47 1.92 -13.34
C MET A 206 14.50 2.93 -12.20
N MET A 207 13.33 3.39 -11.74
CA MET A 207 13.22 4.34 -10.65
C MET A 207 13.81 3.80 -9.34
N THR A 208 13.62 2.52 -9.00
CA THR A 208 14.20 1.93 -7.79
C THR A 208 15.73 1.84 -7.85
N ARG A 209 16.28 1.51 -9.00
CA ARG A 209 17.75 1.40 -9.16
C ARG A 209 18.44 2.73 -9.17
N PHE A 210 17.86 3.73 -9.81
CA PHE A 210 18.54 4.98 -10.17
C PHE A 210 18.16 6.18 -9.30
N THR A 211 17.12 6.06 -8.45
CA THR A 211 16.73 7.16 -7.56
C THR A 211 17.83 7.54 -6.57
N GLU A 212 17.93 8.83 -6.27
CA GLU A 212 18.77 9.37 -5.18
C GLU A 212 18.17 9.23 -3.78
N ALA A 213 16.96 8.63 -3.63
CA ALA A 213 16.36 8.40 -2.33
C ALA A 213 17.24 7.50 -1.44
N ASP A 214 17.26 7.78 -0.13
CA ASP A 214 18.08 7.05 0.84
C ASP A 214 17.56 5.62 1.04
N VAL A 215 16.22 5.47 1.12
CA VAL A 215 15.54 4.20 1.36
C VAL A 215 14.40 4.03 0.38
N ILE A 216 14.18 2.79 -0.03
CA ILE A 216 13.08 2.42 -0.91
C ILE A 216 12.14 1.49 -0.15
N VAL A 217 10.86 1.78 -0.14
CA VAL A 217 9.83 0.87 0.37
C VAL A 217 8.88 0.49 -0.76
N VAL A 218 8.74 -0.80 -0.99
CA VAL A 218 7.90 -1.33 -2.07
C VAL A 218 6.74 -2.11 -1.48
N GLY A 219 5.52 -1.71 -1.75
CA GLY A 219 4.30 -2.45 -1.45
C GLY A 219 3.76 -3.12 -2.71
N LEU A 220 3.95 -4.43 -2.84
CA LEU A 220 3.39 -5.24 -3.93
C LEU A 220 2.04 -5.80 -3.48
N ILE A 221 0.97 -5.09 -3.83
CA ILE A 221 -0.38 -5.34 -3.31
C ILE A 221 -1.27 -5.91 -4.41
N GLY A 222 -1.69 -7.15 -4.27
CA GLY A 222 -2.56 -7.83 -5.20
C GLY A 222 -1.92 -8.18 -6.55
N GLU A 223 -0.59 -8.17 -6.62
CA GLU A 223 0.15 -8.63 -7.79
C GLU A 223 0.31 -10.16 -7.78
N ARG A 224 0.58 -10.76 -8.92
CA ARG A 224 0.75 -12.22 -9.00
C ARG A 224 2.04 -12.64 -8.31
N GLY A 225 2.05 -13.80 -7.62
CA GLY A 225 3.24 -14.31 -6.94
C GLY A 225 4.48 -14.39 -7.83
N ARG A 226 4.31 -14.72 -9.14
CA ARG A 226 5.40 -14.70 -10.11
C ARG A 226 5.96 -13.28 -10.31
N GLU A 227 5.09 -12.27 -10.42
CA GLU A 227 5.51 -10.87 -10.63
C GLU A 227 6.23 -10.31 -9.39
N VAL A 228 5.83 -10.74 -8.19
CA VAL A 228 6.55 -10.43 -6.94
C VAL A 228 7.98 -10.97 -7.00
N ARG A 229 8.15 -12.22 -7.41
CA ARG A 229 9.46 -12.86 -7.53
C ARG A 229 10.32 -12.16 -8.59
N ASP A 230 9.76 -11.96 -9.79
CA ASP A 230 10.46 -11.30 -10.90
C ASP A 230 10.88 -9.87 -10.50
N PHE A 231 10.06 -9.14 -9.72
CA PHE A 231 10.40 -7.81 -9.24
C PHE A 231 11.58 -7.83 -8.26
N VAL A 232 11.59 -8.75 -7.32
CA VAL A 232 12.67 -8.86 -6.32
C VAL A 232 13.97 -9.35 -6.95
N GLU A 233 13.92 -10.42 -7.76
CA GLU A 233 15.12 -11.07 -8.29
C GLU A 233 15.69 -10.34 -9.51
N SER A 234 14.84 -9.91 -10.45
CA SER A 234 15.27 -9.36 -11.74
C SER A 234 15.23 -7.84 -11.78
N THR A 235 14.22 -7.23 -11.13
CA THR A 235 14.00 -5.78 -11.22
C THR A 235 14.83 -5.02 -10.18
N LEU A 236 14.75 -5.40 -8.90
CA LEU A 236 15.57 -4.83 -7.83
C LEU A 236 16.99 -5.38 -7.88
N GLY A 237 17.13 -6.70 -7.99
CA GLY A 237 18.39 -7.40 -7.82
C GLY A 237 18.99 -7.24 -6.41
N GLU A 238 20.16 -7.78 -6.19
CA GLU A 238 20.81 -7.73 -4.87
C GLU A 238 21.17 -6.30 -4.44
N GLU A 239 21.63 -5.47 -5.38
CA GLU A 239 22.07 -4.11 -5.09
C GLU A 239 20.90 -3.20 -4.72
N GLY A 240 19.82 -3.20 -5.51
CA GLY A 240 18.61 -2.43 -5.22
C GLY A 240 17.95 -2.86 -3.92
N LEU A 241 17.95 -4.18 -3.65
CA LEU A 241 17.34 -4.72 -2.44
C LEU A 241 18.10 -4.27 -1.16
N ARG A 242 19.40 -4.03 -1.19
CA ARG A 242 20.17 -3.63 0.01
C ARG A 242 19.61 -2.39 0.72
N ARG A 243 19.07 -1.44 -0.04
CA ARG A 243 18.44 -0.21 0.49
C ARG A 243 16.92 -0.22 0.38
N ALA A 244 16.33 -1.40 0.15
CA ALA A 244 14.89 -1.55 -0.02
C ALA A 244 14.27 -2.45 1.05
N VAL A 245 13.00 -2.19 1.34
CA VAL A 245 12.09 -3.08 2.07
C VAL A 245 10.93 -3.42 1.14
N VAL A 246 10.67 -4.71 0.95
CA VAL A 246 9.55 -5.17 0.11
C VAL A 246 8.48 -5.80 0.98
N VAL A 247 7.25 -5.27 0.90
CA VAL A 247 6.06 -5.83 1.53
C VAL A 247 5.20 -6.46 0.44
N ALA A 248 5.05 -7.77 0.46
CA ALA A 248 4.31 -8.52 -0.55
C ALA A 248 2.98 -9.06 0.01
N ALA A 249 1.88 -8.67 -0.62
CA ALA A 249 0.55 -9.20 -0.38
C ALA A 249 -0.07 -9.64 -1.71
N PRO A 250 0.28 -10.83 -2.23
CA PRO A 250 -0.15 -11.30 -3.54
C PRO A 250 -1.66 -11.43 -3.70
N ALA A 251 -2.12 -11.59 -4.96
CA ALA A 251 -3.54 -11.60 -5.32
C ALA A 251 -4.35 -12.78 -4.73
N ASP A 252 -3.68 -13.89 -4.42
CA ASP A 252 -4.24 -15.07 -3.76
C ASP A 252 -4.46 -14.91 -2.26
N ARG A 253 -3.93 -13.84 -1.66
CA ARG A 253 -4.15 -13.57 -0.22
C ARG A 253 -5.51 -12.92 0.03
N PRO A 254 -6.11 -13.16 1.22
CA PRO A 254 -7.37 -12.53 1.60
C PRO A 254 -7.38 -11.01 1.45
N PRO A 255 -8.55 -10.38 1.23
CA PRO A 255 -8.62 -8.92 1.04
C PRO A 255 -8.07 -8.12 2.22
N LEU A 256 -8.24 -8.62 3.45
CA LEU A 256 -7.68 -7.99 4.64
C LEU A 256 -6.15 -7.98 4.62
N ALA A 257 -5.51 -9.06 4.20
CA ALA A 257 -4.05 -9.13 4.06
C ALA A 257 -3.53 -8.14 3.00
N ARG A 258 -4.24 -8.01 1.87
CA ARG A 258 -3.90 -7.00 0.83
C ARG A 258 -4.02 -5.57 1.37
N LEU A 259 -5.06 -5.29 2.16
CA LEU A 259 -5.24 -4.00 2.82
C LEU A 259 -4.11 -3.71 3.82
N HIS A 260 -3.78 -4.68 4.68
CA HIS A 260 -2.72 -4.57 5.69
C HIS A 260 -1.34 -4.42 5.05
N GLY A 261 -1.06 -5.09 3.93
CA GLY A 261 0.20 -4.94 3.19
C GLY A 261 0.46 -3.50 2.79
N ALA A 262 -0.57 -2.79 2.27
CA ALA A 262 -0.46 -1.39 1.90
C ALA A 262 -0.21 -0.48 3.12
N TYR A 263 -0.94 -0.70 4.22
CA TYR A 263 -0.73 0.05 5.46
C TYR A 263 0.62 -0.22 6.09
N ARG A 264 1.10 -1.47 6.06
CA ARG A 264 2.42 -1.85 6.58
C ARG A 264 3.55 -1.19 5.80
N ALA A 265 3.51 -1.25 4.47
CA ALA A 265 4.49 -0.57 3.62
C ALA A 265 4.52 0.94 3.91
N THR A 266 3.35 1.57 4.04
CA THR A 266 3.26 2.99 4.39
C THR A 266 3.82 3.28 5.78
N ALA A 267 3.51 2.46 6.81
CA ALA A 267 4.00 2.65 8.17
C ALA A 267 5.53 2.48 8.27
N ILE A 268 6.12 1.55 7.51
CA ILE A 268 7.57 1.39 7.40
C ILE A 268 8.20 2.64 6.76
N ALA A 269 7.60 3.16 5.69
CA ALA A 269 8.07 4.39 5.04
C ALA A 269 7.99 5.59 5.98
N GLU A 270 6.92 5.71 6.78
CA GLU A 270 6.75 6.76 7.80
C GLU A 270 7.85 6.70 8.85
N TRP A 271 8.21 5.50 9.30
CA TRP A 271 9.27 5.34 10.29
C TRP A 271 10.62 5.83 9.75
N PHE A 272 11.02 5.44 8.55
CA PHE A 272 12.26 5.90 7.93
C PHE A 272 12.26 7.42 7.69
N ARG A 273 11.15 7.99 7.22
CA ARG A 273 10.98 9.45 7.13
C ARG A 273 11.22 10.13 8.48
N ASP A 274 10.67 9.57 9.55
CA ASP A 274 10.75 10.16 10.89
C ASP A 274 12.17 10.03 11.48
N GLN A 275 13.02 9.17 10.93
CA GLN A 275 14.48 9.14 11.16
C GLN A 275 15.25 10.21 10.35
N GLY A 276 14.58 11.03 9.55
CA GLY A 276 15.20 12.08 8.74
C GLY A 276 15.61 11.66 7.33
N LEU A 277 15.23 10.46 6.89
CA LEU A 277 15.59 9.91 5.57
C LEU A 277 14.60 10.29 4.48
N ASN A 278 15.09 10.40 3.25
CA ASN A 278 14.26 10.57 2.07
C ASN A 278 13.87 9.19 1.53
N VAL A 279 12.60 8.88 1.62
CA VAL A 279 12.04 7.57 1.26
C VAL A 279 11.35 7.65 -0.09
N LEU A 280 11.64 6.70 -0.98
CA LEU A 280 10.84 6.42 -2.16
C LEU A 280 9.85 5.29 -1.81
N LEU A 281 8.56 5.60 -1.78
CA LEU A 281 7.50 4.60 -1.60
C LEU A 281 6.91 4.24 -2.97
N LEU A 282 7.00 2.98 -3.34
CA LEU A 282 6.33 2.43 -4.53
C LEU A 282 5.18 1.53 -4.07
N MET A 283 3.95 1.89 -4.43
CA MET A 283 2.75 1.11 -4.09
C MET A 283 2.13 0.52 -5.35
N ASP A 284 2.34 -0.75 -5.58
CA ASP A 284 1.81 -1.48 -6.73
C ASP A 284 0.78 -2.54 -6.27
N SER A 285 -0.54 -2.29 -6.30
CA SER A 285 -1.18 -1.11 -6.85
C SER A 285 -2.27 -0.52 -5.93
N LEU A 286 -2.54 0.76 -6.08
CA LEU A 286 -3.64 1.45 -5.41
C LEU A 286 -5.01 0.87 -5.83
N THR A 287 -5.13 0.44 -7.10
CA THR A 287 -6.33 -0.23 -7.62
C THR A 287 -6.61 -1.53 -6.85
N ARG A 288 -5.58 -2.32 -6.54
CA ARG A 288 -5.76 -3.57 -5.76
C ARG A 288 -6.11 -3.30 -4.30
N PHE A 289 -5.56 -2.25 -3.71
CA PHE A 289 -5.99 -1.77 -2.40
C PHE A 289 -7.49 -1.40 -2.40
N ALA A 290 -7.94 -0.66 -3.40
CA ALA A 290 -9.35 -0.29 -3.57
C ALA A 290 -10.26 -1.52 -3.77
N GLN A 291 -9.83 -2.51 -4.56
CA GLN A 291 -10.54 -3.77 -4.76
C GLN A 291 -10.64 -4.58 -3.45
N ALA A 292 -9.56 -4.67 -2.69
CA ALA A 292 -9.58 -5.33 -1.38
C ALA A 292 -10.57 -4.66 -0.42
N GLN A 293 -10.57 -3.33 -0.35
CA GLN A 293 -11.55 -2.59 0.46
C GLN A 293 -12.99 -2.76 -0.04
N ARG A 294 -13.20 -2.84 -1.36
CA ARG A 294 -14.51 -3.16 -1.94
C ARG A 294 -15.02 -4.52 -1.46
N GLU A 295 -14.18 -5.55 -1.54
CA GLU A 295 -14.52 -6.90 -1.08
C GLU A 295 -14.90 -6.89 0.41
N ILE A 296 -14.15 -6.16 1.24
CA ILE A 296 -14.42 -6.02 2.67
C ILE A 296 -15.75 -5.29 2.91
N GLY A 297 -15.94 -4.11 2.31
CA GLY A 297 -17.16 -3.31 2.51
C GLY A 297 -18.41 -4.05 2.08
N LEU A 298 -18.40 -4.68 0.90
CA LEU A 298 -19.54 -5.46 0.42
C LEU A 298 -19.84 -6.66 1.33
N SER A 299 -18.82 -7.33 1.87
CA SER A 299 -19.01 -8.50 2.75
C SER A 299 -19.64 -8.15 4.10
N VAL A 300 -19.44 -6.94 4.60
CA VAL A 300 -20.11 -6.45 5.83
C VAL A 300 -21.45 -5.76 5.57
N GLY A 301 -21.91 -5.76 4.31
CA GLY A 301 -23.21 -5.23 3.92
C GLY A 301 -23.23 -3.74 3.57
N GLU A 302 -22.08 -3.12 3.33
CA GLU A 302 -22.02 -1.75 2.83
C GLU A 302 -22.61 -1.68 1.40
N PRO A 303 -23.53 -0.77 1.10
CA PRO A 303 -24.17 -0.72 -0.21
C PRO A 303 -23.16 -0.28 -1.30
N PRO A 304 -23.19 -0.95 -2.47
CA PRO A 304 -22.37 -0.50 -3.60
C PRO A 304 -22.91 0.82 -4.15
N THR A 305 -22.00 1.70 -4.56
CA THR A 305 -22.31 2.97 -5.22
C THR A 305 -21.71 3.00 -6.64
N THR A 306 -20.71 3.81 -6.90
CA THR A 306 -20.14 4.02 -8.22
C THR A 306 -19.44 2.75 -8.74
N ARG A 307 -19.94 2.18 -9.83
CA ARG A 307 -19.43 0.94 -10.46
C ARG A 307 -19.18 -0.22 -9.47
N GLY A 308 -20.02 -0.31 -8.45
CA GLY A 308 -19.95 -1.38 -7.45
C GLY A 308 -18.94 -1.19 -6.34
N TYR A 309 -18.30 -0.02 -6.24
CA TYR A 309 -17.46 0.32 -5.10
C TYR A 309 -18.31 0.95 -3.97
N PRO A 310 -18.15 0.49 -2.71
CA PRO A 310 -18.82 1.11 -1.58
C PRO A 310 -18.13 2.43 -1.17
N PRO A 311 -18.83 3.34 -0.44
CA PRO A 311 -18.32 4.64 -0.01
C PRO A 311 -17.02 4.57 0.77
N SER A 312 -16.80 3.51 1.58
CA SER A 312 -15.60 3.32 2.37
C SER A 312 -14.31 3.27 1.55
N VAL A 313 -14.38 2.83 0.27
CA VAL A 313 -13.23 2.83 -0.63
C VAL A 313 -12.75 4.25 -0.88
N PHE A 314 -13.67 5.16 -1.22
CA PHE A 314 -13.36 6.56 -1.51
C PHE A 314 -12.92 7.35 -0.27
N ALA A 315 -13.30 6.90 0.92
CA ALA A 315 -12.81 7.47 2.18
C ALA A 315 -11.38 6.99 2.53
N LYS A 316 -11.07 5.72 2.27
CA LYS A 316 -9.76 5.14 2.64
C LYS A 316 -8.64 5.47 1.64
N LEU A 317 -8.95 5.70 0.37
CA LEU A 317 -7.95 6.08 -0.64
C LEU A 317 -7.20 7.36 -0.26
N PRO A 318 -7.87 8.52 -0.01
CA PRO A 318 -7.16 9.72 0.42
C PRO A 318 -6.48 9.54 1.77
N ALA A 319 -7.08 8.80 2.72
CA ALA A 319 -6.48 8.54 4.01
C ALA A 319 -5.15 7.77 3.91
N LEU A 320 -5.00 6.83 2.97
CA LEU A 320 -3.74 6.14 2.71
C LEU A 320 -2.73 7.08 2.04
N VAL A 321 -3.14 7.77 0.97
CA VAL A 321 -2.27 8.62 0.14
C VAL A 321 -1.72 9.81 0.94
N GLU A 322 -2.53 10.42 1.80
CA GLU A 322 -2.14 11.56 2.64
C GLU A 322 -1.06 11.24 3.69
N ARG A 323 -0.80 9.99 3.96
CA ARG A 323 0.29 9.56 4.85
C ARG A 323 1.67 9.79 4.26
N ALA A 324 1.81 9.74 2.93
CA ALA A 324 3.01 10.14 2.22
C ALA A 324 3.20 11.66 2.23
N GLY A 325 4.37 12.10 1.83
CA GLY A 325 4.73 13.51 1.76
C GLY A 325 5.87 13.88 2.70
N ASN A 326 6.19 15.17 2.74
CA ASN A 326 7.23 15.68 3.63
C ASN A 326 6.85 15.51 5.09
N GLY A 327 7.84 15.24 5.93
CA GLY A 327 7.74 15.28 7.38
C GLY A 327 7.61 16.72 7.91
N ALA A 328 7.56 16.85 9.22
CA ALA A 328 7.73 18.15 9.87
C ALA A 328 9.19 18.60 9.76
N LYS A 329 9.46 19.87 10.08
CA LYS A 329 10.80 20.47 10.01
C LYS A 329 11.86 19.59 10.69
N GLY A 330 12.93 19.30 9.95
CA GLY A 330 14.02 18.44 10.41
C GLY A 330 13.74 16.93 10.34
N ARG A 331 12.61 16.54 9.73
CA ARG A 331 12.31 15.16 9.35
C ARG A 331 12.56 14.97 7.86
N GLY A 332 12.60 13.71 7.42
CA GLY A 332 12.74 13.36 6.01
C GLY A 332 11.44 13.51 5.20
N SER A 333 11.42 12.85 4.06
CA SER A 333 10.30 12.89 3.12
C SER A 333 9.88 11.49 2.68
N ILE A 334 8.60 11.33 2.27
CA ILE A 334 8.14 10.16 1.51
C ILE A 334 7.66 10.66 0.15
N THR A 335 8.46 10.45 -0.89
CA THR A 335 8.00 10.60 -2.27
C THR A 335 7.34 9.29 -2.69
N ALA A 336 6.09 9.34 -3.09
CA ALA A 336 5.31 8.14 -3.35
C ALA A 336 4.86 8.03 -4.80
N PHE A 337 5.07 6.85 -5.39
CA PHE A 337 4.46 6.46 -6.66
C PHE A 337 3.38 5.41 -6.39
N TYR A 338 2.16 5.76 -6.70
CA TYR A 338 1.01 4.88 -6.61
C TYR A 338 0.62 4.40 -8.01
N THR A 339 0.76 3.12 -8.29
CA THR A 339 0.30 2.62 -9.57
C THR A 339 -1.22 2.48 -9.58
N VAL A 340 -1.82 2.89 -10.67
CA VAL A 340 -3.26 2.80 -10.91
C VAL A 340 -3.46 2.01 -12.21
N LEU A 341 -4.05 0.83 -12.06
CA LEU A 341 -4.36 -0.04 -13.18
C LEU A 341 -5.70 0.39 -13.79
N THR A 342 -5.69 0.76 -15.07
CA THR A 342 -6.90 1.06 -15.84
C THR A 342 -7.24 -0.13 -16.72
N GLU A 343 -8.40 -0.75 -16.49
CA GLU A 343 -8.86 -1.86 -17.34
C GLU A 343 -9.34 -1.31 -18.69
N GLY A 344 -8.72 -1.81 -19.78
CA GLY A 344 -9.10 -1.38 -21.13
C GLY A 344 -8.82 0.09 -21.46
N ASP A 345 -7.88 0.72 -20.72
CA ASP A 345 -7.57 2.15 -20.84
C ASP A 345 -8.80 3.06 -20.65
N ASP A 346 -9.80 2.62 -19.85
CA ASP A 346 -11.04 3.36 -19.59
C ASP A 346 -10.76 4.64 -18.79
N PRO A 347 -10.95 5.82 -19.39
CA PRO A 347 -10.74 7.10 -18.70
C PRO A 347 -11.76 7.37 -17.59
N GLN A 348 -12.88 6.63 -17.57
CA GLN A 348 -13.97 6.79 -16.59
C GLN A 348 -13.87 5.78 -15.43
N ASP A 349 -12.74 5.10 -15.23
CA ASP A 349 -12.54 4.26 -14.06
C ASP A 349 -12.62 5.09 -12.77
N PRO A 350 -13.53 4.76 -11.82
CA PRO A 350 -13.76 5.59 -10.63
C PRO A 350 -12.56 5.65 -9.69
N ILE A 351 -11.71 4.62 -9.69
CA ILE A 351 -10.49 4.62 -8.87
C ILE A 351 -9.42 5.48 -9.53
N ALA A 352 -9.32 5.44 -10.88
CA ALA A 352 -8.42 6.30 -11.63
C ALA A 352 -8.79 7.78 -11.45
N ASP A 353 -10.09 8.11 -11.49
CA ASP A 353 -10.56 9.48 -11.29
C ASP A 353 -10.33 9.96 -9.85
N ALA A 354 -10.69 9.14 -8.85
CA ALA A 354 -10.40 9.44 -7.45
C ALA A 354 -8.90 9.62 -7.20
N ALA A 355 -8.04 8.78 -7.79
CA ALA A 355 -6.59 8.91 -7.67
C ALA A 355 -6.08 10.22 -8.28
N ARG A 356 -6.55 10.60 -9.48
CA ARG A 356 -6.18 11.90 -10.10
C ARG A 356 -6.56 13.09 -9.23
N ALA A 357 -7.67 13.00 -8.51
CA ALA A 357 -8.15 14.08 -7.65
C ALA A 357 -7.28 14.30 -6.39
N ILE A 358 -6.72 13.22 -5.83
CA ILE A 358 -6.00 13.25 -4.54
C ILE A 358 -4.47 13.29 -4.68
N LEU A 359 -3.92 13.03 -5.88
CA LEU A 359 -2.48 12.99 -6.12
C LEU A 359 -1.95 14.34 -6.62
N ASP A 360 -0.66 14.60 -6.38
CA ASP A 360 0.04 15.84 -6.78
C ASP A 360 0.57 15.80 -8.22
N GLY A 361 0.09 14.87 -9.02
CA GLY A 361 0.45 14.68 -10.42
C GLY A 361 0.29 13.23 -10.86
N HIS A 362 0.45 13.00 -12.15
CA HIS A 362 0.38 11.64 -12.70
C HIS A 362 1.25 11.47 -13.95
N ILE A 363 1.74 10.27 -14.13
CA ILE A 363 2.44 9.78 -15.30
C ILE A 363 1.55 8.73 -15.95
N LEU A 364 1.24 8.92 -17.23
CA LEU A 364 0.46 7.98 -18.03
C LEU A 364 1.40 7.15 -18.93
N LEU A 365 1.31 5.84 -18.84
CA LEU A 365 1.96 4.94 -19.82
C LEU A 365 0.98 4.60 -20.92
N SER A 366 1.40 4.82 -22.15
CA SER A 366 0.56 4.65 -23.35
C SER A 366 0.89 3.36 -24.09
N ARG A 367 -0.14 2.53 -24.33
CA ARG A 367 -0.02 1.33 -25.18
C ARG A 367 0.46 1.70 -26.58
N ARG A 368 -0.06 2.78 -27.15
CA ARG A 368 0.33 3.27 -28.47
C ARG A 368 1.84 3.55 -28.59
N ILE A 369 2.44 4.12 -27.54
CA ILE A 369 3.87 4.42 -27.49
C ILE A 369 4.66 3.12 -27.33
N ALA A 370 4.19 2.19 -26.49
CA ALA A 370 4.79 0.88 -26.31
C ALA A 370 4.76 0.04 -27.59
N ASP A 371 3.63 0.04 -28.31
CA ASP A 371 3.47 -0.67 -29.60
C ASP A 371 4.37 -0.09 -30.70
N ALA A 372 4.72 1.20 -30.61
CA ALA A 372 5.71 1.83 -31.48
C ALA A 372 7.17 1.50 -31.10
N GLY A 373 7.39 0.72 -30.03
CA GLY A 373 8.72 0.30 -29.57
C GLY A 373 9.49 1.36 -28.78
N LEU A 374 8.86 2.46 -28.38
CA LEU A 374 9.48 3.52 -27.60
C LEU A 374 9.30 3.25 -26.10
N TYR A 375 10.41 3.09 -25.38
CA TYR A 375 10.44 2.85 -23.94
C TYR A 375 11.39 3.80 -23.22
N PRO A 376 11.02 4.29 -21.99
CA PRO A 376 9.75 4.04 -21.29
C PRO A 376 8.56 4.67 -22.06
N ALA A 377 7.43 3.97 -22.10
CA ALA A 377 6.27 4.36 -22.91
C ALA A 377 5.44 5.50 -22.28
N ILE A 378 6.11 6.56 -21.81
CA ILE A 378 5.50 7.69 -21.11
C ILE A 378 4.80 8.61 -22.10
N ASP A 379 3.50 8.81 -21.92
CA ASP A 379 2.76 9.86 -22.61
C ASP A 379 3.00 11.20 -21.91
N VAL A 380 3.99 11.94 -22.39
CA VAL A 380 4.41 13.22 -21.79
C VAL A 380 3.33 14.30 -21.93
N GLU A 381 2.51 14.22 -22.99
CA GLU A 381 1.44 15.18 -23.26
C GLU A 381 0.31 15.05 -22.23
N SER A 382 -0.12 13.81 -21.99
CA SER A 382 -1.19 13.50 -21.03
C SER A 382 -0.72 13.42 -19.58
N SER A 383 0.58 13.53 -19.31
CA SER A 383 1.17 13.47 -17.97
C SER A 383 1.38 14.86 -17.36
N VAL A 384 1.17 14.97 -16.04
CA VAL A 384 1.21 16.26 -15.32
C VAL A 384 1.97 16.10 -14.00
N SER A 385 2.93 17.01 -13.73
CA SER A 385 3.46 17.28 -12.38
C SER A 385 2.88 18.62 -11.90
N ARG A 386 2.15 18.58 -10.77
CA ARG A 386 1.50 19.78 -10.23
C ARG A 386 2.47 20.66 -9.45
N VAL A 387 3.63 20.14 -9.08
CA VAL A 387 4.66 20.86 -8.31
C VAL A 387 5.76 21.46 -9.18
N VAL A 388 5.61 21.41 -10.51
CA VAL A 388 6.62 21.94 -11.43
C VAL A 388 6.95 23.41 -11.21
N THR A 389 5.97 24.22 -10.75
CA THR A 389 6.13 25.64 -10.47
C THR A 389 6.99 25.93 -9.25
N GLU A 390 6.99 25.01 -8.30
CA GLU A 390 7.71 25.12 -7.03
C GLU A 390 9.17 24.63 -7.15
N ILE A 391 9.42 23.62 -8.01
CA ILE A 391 10.71 22.94 -8.08
C ILE A 391 11.54 23.25 -9.34
N ALA A 392 10.93 23.81 -10.40
CA ALA A 392 11.61 24.14 -11.64
C ALA A 392 11.74 25.67 -11.82
N ASP A 393 12.93 26.12 -12.18
CA ASP A 393 13.18 27.49 -12.58
C ASP A 393 12.43 27.87 -13.87
N GLU A 394 12.30 29.18 -14.15
CA GLU A 394 11.53 29.67 -15.29
C GLU A 394 12.09 29.16 -16.62
N THR A 395 13.40 29.11 -16.78
CA THR A 395 14.06 28.62 -18.00
C THR A 395 13.72 27.15 -18.26
N TRP A 396 13.78 26.32 -17.21
CA TRP A 396 13.41 24.91 -17.32
C TRP A 396 11.93 24.75 -17.69
N ARG A 397 11.03 25.50 -17.02
CA ARG A 397 9.59 25.50 -17.35
C ARG A 397 9.30 25.91 -18.79
N GLN A 398 10.03 26.90 -19.33
CA GLN A 398 9.91 27.33 -20.73
C GLN A 398 10.31 26.19 -21.69
N ARG A 399 11.41 25.52 -21.41
CA ARG A 399 11.88 24.35 -22.20
C ARG A 399 10.88 23.20 -22.15
N ILE A 400 10.34 22.88 -20.99
CA ILE A 400 9.28 21.86 -20.85
C ILE A 400 8.09 22.22 -21.76
N ARG A 401 7.63 23.45 -21.69
CA ARG A 401 6.50 23.94 -22.52
C ARG A 401 6.81 23.90 -24.00
N ALA A 402 8.02 24.27 -24.39
CA ALA A 402 8.44 24.25 -25.80
C ALA A 402 8.43 22.83 -26.37
N LEU A 403 9.07 21.86 -25.67
CA LEU A 403 9.08 20.48 -26.16
C LEU A 403 7.69 19.84 -26.15
N LYS A 404 6.88 20.08 -25.13
CA LYS A 404 5.48 19.59 -25.10
C LYS A 404 4.65 20.16 -26.27
N ARG A 405 4.86 21.41 -26.69
CA ARG A 405 4.18 21.97 -27.86
C ARG A 405 4.56 21.26 -29.15
N LEU A 406 5.85 20.94 -29.36
CA LEU A 406 6.29 20.18 -30.53
C LEU A 406 5.69 18.79 -30.56
N ILE A 407 5.69 18.09 -29.43
CA ILE A 407 5.07 16.75 -29.32
C ILE A 407 3.57 16.82 -29.63
N SER A 408 2.87 17.82 -29.09
CA SER A 408 1.44 18.01 -29.33
C SER A 408 1.13 18.36 -30.80
N ALA A 409 1.91 19.24 -31.44
CA ALA A 409 1.77 19.59 -32.85
C ALA A 409 1.94 18.35 -33.75
N TYR A 410 2.96 17.51 -33.48
CA TYR A 410 3.15 16.25 -34.19
C TYR A 410 1.99 15.28 -33.98
N ASN A 411 1.57 15.05 -32.72
CA ASN A 411 0.52 14.08 -32.39
C ASN A 411 -0.84 14.49 -33.00
N ALA A 412 -1.17 15.77 -33.00
CA ALA A 412 -2.41 16.28 -33.59
C ALA A 412 -2.49 16.07 -35.12
N ASN A 413 -1.35 16.02 -35.80
CA ASN A 413 -1.27 15.88 -37.24
C ASN A 413 -0.74 14.54 -37.71
N ARG A 414 -0.46 13.60 -36.79
CA ARG A 414 0.18 12.31 -37.06
C ARG A 414 -0.52 11.50 -38.14
N ASP A 415 -1.85 11.46 -38.12
CA ASP A 415 -2.62 10.65 -39.07
C ASP A 415 -2.54 11.27 -40.49
N LEU A 416 -2.56 12.61 -40.58
CA LEU A 416 -2.34 13.31 -41.85
C LEU A 416 -0.92 13.10 -42.41
N ILE A 417 0.07 13.08 -41.52
CA ILE A 417 1.48 12.81 -41.86
C ILE A 417 1.62 11.38 -42.33
N ALA A 418 1.03 10.40 -41.63
CA ALA A 418 1.14 8.97 -41.96
C ALA A 418 0.55 8.61 -43.32
N ILE A 419 -0.56 9.26 -43.73
CA ILE A 419 -1.18 9.05 -45.04
C ILE A 419 -0.60 9.95 -46.16
N GLY A 420 0.41 10.79 -45.84
CA GLY A 420 1.02 11.72 -46.79
C GLY A 420 0.14 12.91 -47.20
N ALA A 421 -0.90 13.21 -46.44
CA ALA A 421 -1.83 14.33 -46.69
C ALA A 421 -1.35 15.67 -46.14
N TYR A 422 -0.38 15.67 -45.22
CA TYR A 422 0.20 16.90 -44.68
C TYR A 422 1.15 17.53 -45.71
N GLN A 423 0.96 18.82 -45.98
CA GLN A 423 1.82 19.61 -46.87
C GLN A 423 2.77 20.47 -46.06
N ARG A 424 4.08 20.36 -46.25
CA ARG A 424 5.08 21.22 -45.62
C ARG A 424 4.82 22.68 -45.97
N GLY A 425 4.96 23.55 -44.99
CA GLY A 425 4.64 24.99 -45.10
C GLY A 425 3.21 25.34 -44.67
N ALA A 426 2.34 24.35 -44.40
CA ALA A 426 0.97 24.60 -43.97
C ALA A 426 0.89 25.09 -42.52
N ASP A 427 1.74 24.55 -41.61
CA ASP A 427 1.84 24.95 -40.20
C ASP A 427 3.31 24.91 -39.76
N PRO A 428 3.93 26.07 -39.44
CA PRO A 428 5.32 26.11 -39.00
C PRO A 428 5.63 25.24 -37.76
N ALA A 429 4.68 25.11 -36.82
CA ALA A 429 4.87 24.30 -35.59
C ALA A 429 4.91 22.81 -35.93
N VAL A 430 4.12 22.36 -36.90
CA VAL A 430 4.13 20.97 -37.37
C VAL A 430 5.38 20.69 -38.19
N ASP A 431 5.81 21.62 -39.05
CA ASP A 431 7.04 21.49 -39.82
C ASP A 431 8.27 21.36 -38.92
N GLU A 432 8.36 22.18 -37.88
CA GLU A 432 9.41 22.10 -36.88
C GLU A 432 9.35 20.77 -36.10
N ALA A 433 8.17 20.36 -35.68
CA ALA A 433 7.98 19.08 -34.97
C ALA A 433 8.41 17.89 -35.84
N LEU A 434 8.09 17.89 -37.14
CA LEU A 434 8.50 16.89 -38.08
C LEU A 434 10.03 16.82 -38.29
N ALA A 435 10.68 17.97 -38.40
CA ALA A 435 12.13 18.06 -38.56
C ALA A 435 12.87 17.47 -37.35
N ARG A 436 12.36 17.72 -36.13
CA ARG A 436 12.99 17.30 -34.87
C ARG A 436 12.49 15.96 -34.33
N TRP A 437 11.49 15.36 -34.97
CA TRP A 437 10.87 14.16 -34.41
C TRP A 437 11.86 13.00 -34.13
N PRO A 438 12.85 12.72 -34.98
CA PRO A 438 13.85 11.68 -34.69
C PRO A 438 14.62 11.95 -33.40
N GLU A 439 15.05 13.19 -33.16
CA GLU A 439 15.78 13.62 -31.95
C GLU A 439 14.88 13.58 -30.71
N ILE A 440 13.60 13.96 -30.85
CA ILE A 440 12.61 13.87 -29.76
C ILE A 440 12.40 12.41 -29.37
N VAL A 441 12.29 11.50 -30.30
CA VAL A 441 12.15 10.05 -30.04
C VAL A 441 13.39 9.51 -29.33
N GLU A 442 14.59 9.87 -29.77
CA GLU A 442 15.85 9.49 -29.13
C GLU A 442 15.94 10.06 -27.70
N PHE A 443 15.53 11.31 -27.50
CA PHE A 443 15.50 11.95 -26.19
C PHE A 443 14.50 11.26 -25.24
N LEU A 444 13.31 10.89 -25.70
CA LEU A 444 12.29 10.22 -24.89
C LEU A 444 12.64 8.75 -24.59
N GLY A 445 13.37 8.10 -25.49
CA GLY A 445 13.81 6.72 -25.33
C GLY A 445 14.97 6.60 -24.34
N GLN A 446 14.96 5.55 -23.51
CA GLN A 446 16.03 5.26 -22.56
C GLN A 446 16.15 3.75 -22.35
N ASP A 447 17.38 3.24 -22.46
CA ASP A 447 17.67 1.85 -22.13
C ASP A 447 17.49 1.60 -20.62
N ILE A 448 16.98 0.43 -20.27
CA ILE A 448 16.67 0.02 -18.88
C ILE A 448 17.91 -0.08 -17.99
N ALA A 449 19.09 -0.23 -18.58
CA ALA A 449 20.36 -0.33 -17.85
C ALA A 449 21.03 1.03 -17.62
N ASN A 450 20.59 2.09 -18.33
CA ASN A 450 21.22 3.39 -18.30
C ASN A 450 20.46 4.35 -17.39
N ALA A 451 21.15 4.93 -16.40
CA ALA A 451 20.62 6.04 -15.62
C ALA A 451 20.75 7.36 -16.41
N ALA A 452 19.78 8.24 -16.24
CA ALA A 452 19.87 9.62 -16.70
C ALA A 452 19.55 10.53 -15.49
N ASP A 453 20.58 11.07 -14.86
CA ASP A 453 20.43 11.96 -13.72
C ASP A 453 19.71 13.26 -14.08
N LEU A 454 19.33 14.03 -13.08
CA LEU A 454 18.53 15.25 -13.23
C LEU A 454 19.28 16.30 -14.08
N ASP A 455 20.57 16.53 -13.80
CA ASP A 455 21.36 17.56 -14.47
C ASP A 455 21.66 17.19 -15.92
N HIS A 456 21.99 15.92 -16.17
CA HIS A 456 22.15 15.42 -17.53
C HIS A 456 20.85 15.52 -18.32
N SER A 457 19.72 15.16 -17.72
CA SER A 457 18.41 15.23 -18.37
C SER A 457 18.01 16.66 -18.71
N ARG A 458 18.27 17.65 -17.83
CA ARG A 458 18.03 19.07 -18.07
C ARG A 458 18.95 19.62 -19.17
N THR A 459 20.22 19.22 -19.17
CA THR A 459 21.19 19.62 -20.16
C THR A 459 20.82 19.06 -21.55
N ALA A 460 20.43 17.79 -21.63
CA ALA A 460 19.97 17.17 -22.86
C ALA A 460 18.72 17.87 -23.44
N LEU A 461 17.75 18.26 -22.56
CA LEU A 461 16.60 19.07 -22.97
C LEU A 461 17.01 20.44 -23.51
N ALA A 462 18.01 21.07 -22.89
CA ALA A 462 18.54 22.35 -23.34
C ALA A 462 19.17 22.21 -24.73
N HIS A 463 20.00 21.20 -24.95
CA HIS A 463 20.63 20.95 -26.26
C HIS A 463 19.60 20.65 -27.35
N LEU A 464 18.61 19.83 -27.05
CA LEU A 464 17.54 19.51 -27.99
C LEU A 464 16.78 20.78 -28.48
N LEU A 465 16.74 21.85 -27.71
CA LEU A 465 16.01 23.09 -28.03
C LEU A 465 16.92 24.24 -28.48
N GLN A 466 18.24 24.22 -28.22
CA GLN A 466 19.16 25.35 -28.46
C GLN A 466 19.57 25.53 -29.93
N GLU A 467 19.41 24.57 -30.80
CA GLU A 467 19.66 24.78 -32.23
C GLU A 467 18.71 25.81 -32.87
N GLN A 468 17.57 26.09 -32.22
CA GLN A 468 16.64 27.15 -32.68
C GLN A 468 17.16 28.58 -32.53
N GLU A 469 17.90 28.89 -31.45
CA GLU A 469 18.37 30.26 -31.24
C GLU A 469 19.39 30.70 -32.30
N LYS A 470 20.08 29.73 -32.91
CA LYS A 470 21.06 29.99 -33.99
C LYS A 470 20.41 30.12 -35.35
N GLU A 471 19.37 29.35 -35.68
CA GLU A 471 18.65 29.43 -36.96
C GLU A 471 17.71 30.64 -37.02
N ASN A 472 17.08 31.04 -35.91
CA ASN A 472 16.23 32.23 -35.88
C ASN A 472 17.03 33.54 -35.73
N ALA A 473 18.34 33.48 -35.49
CA ALA A 473 19.25 34.63 -35.42
C ALA A 473 20.09 34.85 -36.69
N ALA A 474 19.98 33.97 -37.66
CA ALA A 474 20.62 34.04 -38.99
C ALA A 474 19.61 34.33 -40.09
#